data_7c3ec9f20fc7f953d6f4e0c2fd9152fd
#
_entry.id   7c3ec9f20fc7f953d6f4e0c2fd9152fd
#
_cell.length_a   1.000
_cell.length_b   1.000
_cell.length_c   1.000
_cell.angle_alpha   90.00
_cell.angle_beta   90.00
_cell.angle_gamma   90.00
#
_symmetry.space_group_name_H-M   'P 1'
#
loop_
_entity.id
_entity.type
_entity.pdbx_description
1 polymer ?
#
loop_
_entity_poly.entity_id
_entity_poly.type
_entity_poly.pdbx_seq_one_letter_code
_entity_poly.pdbx_strand_id
1 'polypeptide(L)'
;RGLVGSEMCIRDSIKMRDGETATCGCGGHGCLEQYASATGIVRMAKQKLEEETRETTLTSYEELTAKDVFDEAKAGDAVASELVDVLCNMLGTAMANIAAVADPEIFVIGGGVSCAGAILVDGIKEHYAAKAFHACAETEISLATLGNDAGMYGCVRLLF
;
A
#
# COMPACT_ATOMS: atom_id res chain seq x y z
N ARG A 1 -16.14 -19.59 -11.35
CA ARG A 1 -15.22 -18.77 -10.53
C ARG A 1 -15.79 -17.38 -10.49
N GLY A 2 -16.26 -16.95 -9.31
CA GLY A 2 -16.86 -15.62 -9.15
C GLY A 2 -15.78 -14.54 -9.24
N LEU A 3 -16.11 -13.45 -9.91
CA LEU A 3 -15.26 -12.28 -10.14
C LEU A 3 -14.82 -11.54 -8.84
N VAL A 4 -15.51 -11.77 -7.73
CA VAL A 4 -15.43 -10.93 -6.54
C VAL A 4 -14.26 -11.26 -5.58
N GLY A 5 -13.58 -12.36 -5.72
CA GLY A 5 -12.46 -12.72 -4.83
C GLY A 5 -11.11 -12.84 -5.51
N SER A 6 -11.09 -13.34 -6.74
CA SER A 6 -9.85 -13.67 -7.43
C SER A 6 -9.19 -12.50 -8.14
N GLU A 7 -9.92 -11.46 -8.52
CA GLU A 7 -9.37 -10.31 -9.25
C GLU A 7 -8.69 -9.31 -8.32
N MET A 8 -9.19 -9.12 -7.10
CA MET A 8 -8.46 -8.38 -6.08
C MET A 8 -7.13 -9.06 -5.77
N CYS A 9 -7.11 -10.39 -5.70
CA CYS A 9 -5.89 -11.15 -5.47
C CYS A 9 -4.87 -11.06 -6.62
N ILE A 10 -5.27 -10.87 -7.89
CA ILE A 10 -4.32 -10.81 -9.01
C ILE A 10 -3.38 -9.60 -8.89
N ARG A 11 -3.90 -8.40 -8.64
CA ARG A 11 -3.09 -7.18 -8.45
C ARG A 11 -2.30 -7.22 -7.15
N ASP A 12 -2.94 -7.67 -6.07
CA ASP A 12 -2.36 -7.76 -4.75
C ASP A 12 -1.31 -8.87 -4.65
N SER A 13 -1.35 -9.84 -5.58
CA SER A 13 -0.43 -10.97 -5.68
C SER A 13 0.80 -10.69 -6.56
N ILE A 14 1.01 -9.45 -7.01
CA ILE A 14 2.27 -9.07 -7.65
C ILE A 14 3.41 -9.35 -6.67
N LYS A 15 4.37 -10.19 -7.11
CA LYS A 15 5.49 -10.56 -6.27
C LYS A 15 6.48 -9.41 -6.17
N MET A 16 6.66 -8.89 -4.96
CA MET A 16 7.51 -7.74 -4.68
C MET A 16 8.84 -8.14 -4.02
N ARG A 17 8.88 -9.29 -3.36
CA ARG A 17 10.05 -9.74 -2.62
C ARG A 17 10.25 -11.25 -2.72
N ASP A 18 11.50 -11.65 -2.98
CA ASP A 18 11.92 -13.04 -2.89
C ASP A 18 12.35 -13.38 -1.47
N GLY A 19 12.21 -14.66 -1.10
CA GLY A 19 12.64 -15.16 0.21
C GLY A 19 11.70 -14.85 1.38
N GLU A 20 10.52 -14.25 1.12
CA GLU A 20 9.50 -14.07 2.16
C GLU A 20 8.95 -15.44 2.58
N THR A 21 8.98 -15.72 3.88
CA THR A 21 8.50 -16.98 4.46
C THR A 21 7.04 -16.94 4.86
N ALA A 22 6.52 -15.74 5.16
CA ALA A 22 5.12 -15.56 5.51
C ALA A 22 4.23 -15.81 4.29
N THR A 23 3.13 -16.55 4.48
CA THR A 23 2.18 -16.87 3.42
C THR A 23 1.18 -15.73 3.25
N CYS A 24 0.97 -15.29 2.03
CA CYS A 24 -0.09 -14.37 1.66
C CYS A 24 -1.46 -15.08 1.63
N GLY A 25 -2.54 -14.33 1.78
CA GLY A 25 -3.91 -14.84 1.65
C GLY A 25 -4.22 -15.55 0.31
N CYS A 26 -3.44 -15.28 -0.74
CA CYS A 26 -3.52 -15.97 -2.03
C CYS A 26 -2.78 -17.33 -2.07
N GLY A 27 -2.08 -17.71 -1.00
CA GLY A 27 -1.23 -18.90 -0.91
C GLY A 27 0.21 -18.71 -1.42
N GLY A 28 0.54 -17.53 -1.95
CA GLY A 28 1.89 -17.16 -2.38
C GLY A 28 2.72 -16.52 -1.27
N HIS A 29 3.94 -16.10 -1.60
CA HIS A 29 4.87 -15.45 -0.69
C HIS A 29 5.45 -14.20 -1.35
N GLY A 30 5.67 -13.14 -0.57
CA GLY A 30 6.27 -11.89 -1.04
C GLY A 30 5.34 -11.05 -1.93
N CYS A 31 4.04 -11.22 -1.80
CA CYS A 31 3.05 -10.47 -2.56
C CYS A 31 2.94 -9.01 -2.09
N LEU A 32 2.54 -8.11 -3.00
CA LEU A 32 2.33 -6.69 -2.70
C LEU A 32 1.43 -6.46 -1.48
N GLU A 33 0.34 -7.22 -1.35
CA GLU A 33 -0.61 -7.13 -0.24
C GLU A 33 0.07 -7.31 1.12
N GLN A 34 1.11 -8.16 1.20
CA GLN A 34 1.83 -8.40 2.45
C GLN A 34 2.60 -7.17 2.95
N TYR A 35 2.84 -6.18 2.10
CA TYR A 35 3.59 -4.95 2.45
C TYR A 35 2.71 -3.70 2.34
N ALA A 36 1.85 -3.62 1.34
CA ALA A 36 1.10 -2.43 0.96
C ALA A 36 -0.34 -2.42 1.45
N SER A 37 -0.71 -3.30 2.39
CA SER A 37 -2.01 -3.31 3.04
C SER A 37 -1.94 -2.79 4.48
N ALA A 38 -3.10 -2.50 5.07
CA ALA A 38 -3.18 -2.10 6.48
C ALA A 38 -2.65 -3.18 7.42
N THR A 39 -2.90 -4.45 7.12
CA THR A 39 -2.35 -5.59 7.88
C THR A 39 -0.86 -5.78 7.60
N GLY A 40 -0.44 -5.51 6.36
CA GLY A 40 0.96 -5.60 5.94
C GLY A 40 1.86 -4.61 6.68
N ILE A 41 1.47 -3.34 6.78
CA ILE A 41 2.28 -2.33 7.48
C ILE A 41 2.37 -2.64 8.98
N VAL A 42 1.29 -3.12 9.61
CA VAL A 42 1.31 -3.54 11.02
C VAL A 42 2.24 -4.74 11.23
N ARG A 43 2.21 -5.71 10.32
CA ARG A 43 3.12 -6.86 10.36
C ARG A 43 4.58 -6.41 10.26
N MET A 44 4.89 -5.54 9.29
CA MET A 44 6.24 -4.99 9.14
C MET A 44 6.68 -4.20 10.38
N ALA A 45 5.77 -3.42 10.97
CA ALA A 45 6.05 -2.67 12.19
C ALA A 45 6.40 -3.60 13.35
N LYS A 46 5.62 -4.65 13.57
CA LYS A 46 5.90 -5.64 14.61
C LYS A 46 7.26 -6.33 14.41
N GLN A 47 7.56 -6.77 13.20
CA GLN A 47 8.87 -7.35 12.86
C GLN A 47 10.02 -6.36 13.08
N LYS A 48 9.82 -5.11 12.67
CA LYS A 48 10.83 -4.06 12.85
C LYS A 48 11.09 -3.80 14.33
N LEU A 49 10.05 -3.74 15.17
CA LEU A 49 10.17 -3.49 16.61
C LEU A 49 10.87 -4.63 17.38
N GLU A 50 10.84 -5.86 16.89
CA GLU A 50 11.59 -6.99 17.48
C GLU A 50 13.11 -6.81 17.35
N GLU A 51 13.57 -6.14 16.31
CA GLU A 51 14.98 -5.94 15.99
C GLU A 51 15.46 -4.48 16.26
N GLU A 52 14.52 -3.56 16.50
CA GLU A 52 14.81 -2.12 16.61
C GLU A 52 15.37 -1.77 17.97
N THR A 53 16.46 -1.01 17.96
CA THR A 53 17.15 -0.53 19.17
C THR A 53 16.96 0.97 19.39
N ARG A 54 16.43 1.69 18.39
CA ARG A 54 16.13 3.13 18.48
C ARG A 54 14.86 3.36 19.29
N GLU A 55 14.80 4.49 19.98
CA GLU A 55 13.57 4.93 20.61
C GLU A 55 12.49 5.21 19.55
N THR A 56 11.29 4.67 19.76
CA THR A 56 10.14 4.91 18.90
C THR A 56 8.86 4.90 19.73
N THR A 57 7.94 5.79 19.38
CA THR A 57 6.63 5.89 20.01
C THR A 57 5.75 4.67 19.71
N LEU A 58 6.05 3.92 18.63
CA LEU A 58 5.30 2.71 18.26
C LEU A 58 5.32 1.62 19.34
N THR A 59 6.31 1.60 20.23
CA THR A 59 6.36 0.64 21.35
C THR A 59 5.35 0.93 22.45
N SER A 60 4.74 2.12 22.48
CA SER A 60 3.74 2.49 23.49
C SER A 60 2.34 1.93 23.23
N TYR A 61 2.10 1.39 22.03
CA TYR A 61 0.81 0.85 21.63
C TYR A 61 0.68 -0.63 22.02
N GLU A 62 -0.33 -0.97 22.82
CA GLU A 62 -0.66 -2.35 23.16
C GLU A 62 -1.17 -3.12 21.93
N GLU A 63 -2.04 -2.47 21.15
CA GLU A 63 -2.53 -2.95 19.86
C GLU A 63 -2.20 -1.94 18.77
N LEU A 64 -1.10 -2.18 18.05
CA LEU A 64 -0.66 -1.31 16.96
C LEU A 64 -1.57 -1.47 15.74
N THR A 65 -2.06 -0.36 15.21
CA THR A 65 -2.84 -0.29 13.97
C THR A 65 -2.09 0.42 12.86
N ALA A 66 -2.54 0.25 11.61
CA ALA A 66 -1.97 0.99 10.48
C ALA A 66 -2.10 2.51 10.67
N LYS A 67 -3.21 2.96 11.27
CA LYS A 67 -3.44 4.38 11.56
C LYS A 67 -2.37 4.93 12.49
N ASP A 68 -2.02 4.19 13.54
CA ASP A 68 -1.01 4.63 14.50
C ASP A 68 0.37 4.79 13.83
N VAL A 69 0.75 3.85 12.95
CA VAL A 69 2.01 3.96 12.19
C VAL A 69 2.04 5.22 11.33
N PHE A 70 0.93 5.53 10.64
CA PHE A 70 0.88 6.75 9.82
C PHE A 70 0.83 8.03 10.66
N ASP A 71 0.15 8.02 11.79
CA ASP A 71 0.04 9.19 12.67
C ASP A 71 1.39 9.48 13.35
N GLU A 72 2.12 8.45 13.80
CA GLU A 72 3.46 8.61 14.34
C GLU A 72 4.49 9.03 13.28
N ALA A 73 4.36 8.54 12.04
CA ALA A 73 5.18 9.02 10.93
C ALA A 73 4.95 10.52 10.66
N LYS A 74 3.69 10.98 10.71
CA LYS A 74 3.37 12.42 10.60
C LYS A 74 3.89 13.23 11.77
N ALA A 75 3.98 12.63 12.97
CA ALA A 75 4.55 13.26 14.16
C ALA A 75 6.08 13.32 14.13
N GLY A 76 6.72 12.63 13.18
CA GLY A 76 8.16 12.66 12.98
C GLY A 76 8.92 11.49 13.62
N ASP A 77 8.23 10.43 14.03
CA ASP A 77 8.88 9.20 14.46
C ASP A 77 9.67 8.58 13.29
N ALA A 78 10.97 8.36 13.51
CA ALA A 78 11.87 7.90 12.45
C ALA A 78 11.58 6.47 12.01
N VAL A 79 11.21 5.59 12.95
CA VAL A 79 10.91 4.17 12.66
C VAL A 79 9.58 4.07 11.89
N ALA A 80 8.57 4.82 12.32
CA ALA A 80 7.29 4.91 11.61
C ALA A 80 7.47 5.48 10.20
N SER A 81 8.29 6.52 10.03
CA SER A 81 8.58 7.12 8.73
C SER A 81 9.27 6.12 7.78
N GLU A 82 10.23 5.34 8.26
CA GLU A 82 10.86 4.26 7.48
C GLU A 82 9.84 3.21 7.02
N LEU A 83 8.90 2.83 7.87
CA LEU A 83 7.85 1.85 7.52
C LEU A 83 6.92 2.39 6.45
N VAL A 84 6.51 3.65 6.56
CA VAL A 84 5.69 4.33 5.55
C VAL A 84 6.45 4.45 4.23
N ASP A 85 7.75 4.77 4.27
CA ASP A 85 8.60 4.84 3.08
C ASP A 85 8.71 3.49 2.37
N VAL A 86 8.91 2.39 3.10
CA VAL A 86 8.91 1.03 2.54
C VAL A 86 7.59 0.71 1.86
N LEU A 87 6.45 1.04 2.48
CA LEU A 87 5.13 0.84 1.90
C LEU A 87 4.96 1.67 0.61
N CYS A 88 5.31 2.95 0.63
CA CYS A 88 5.25 3.83 -0.53
C CYS A 88 6.17 3.35 -1.67
N ASN A 89 7.35 2.87 -1.33
CA ASN A 89 8.29 2.30 -2.29
C ASN A 89 7.73 1.05 -2.97
N MET A 90 7.10 0.13 -2.23
CA MET A 90 6.45 -1.06 -2.80
C MET A 90 5.30 -0.70 -3.72
N LEU A 91 4.43 0.24 -3.30
CA LEU A 91 3.33 0.72 -4.14
C LEU A 91 3.84 1.44 -5.39
N GLY A 92 4.76 2.36 -5.25
CA GLY A 92 5.34 3.09 -6.38
C GLY A 92 6.00 2.17 -7.40
N THR A 93 6.72 1.13 -6.93
CA THR A 93 7.33 0.12 -7.78
C THR A 93 6.27 -0.71 -8.53
N ALA A 94 5.24 -1.17 -7.82
CA ALA A 94 4.16 -1.95 -8.44
C ALA A 94 3.41 -1.12 -9.50
N MET A 95 3.12 0.14 -9.18
CA MET A 95 2.44 1.07 -10.11
C MET A 95 3.31 1.38 -11.33
N ALA A 96 4.62 1.56 -11.18
CA ALA A 96 5.53 1.77 -12.30
C ALA A 96 5.55 0.55 -13.24
N ASN A 97 5.54 -0.66 -12.69
CA ASN A 97 5.46 -1.88 -13.48
C ASN A 97 4.12 -2.01 -14.22
N ILE A 98 3.01 -1.67 -13.56
CA ILE A 98 1.68 -1.65 -14.18
C ILE A 98 1.61 -0.59 -15.28
N ALA A 99 2.13 0.60 -15.05
CA ALA A 99 2.13 1.69 -16.03
C ALA A 99 2.88 1.30 -17.30
N ALA A 100 4.01 0.62 -17.18
CA ALA A 100 4.81 0.17 -18.32
C ALA A 100 4.05 -0.83 -19.22
N VAL A 101 3.03 -1.52 -18.71
CA VAL A 101 2.24 -2.52 -19.45
C VAL A 101 0.89 -1.97 -19.90
N ALA A 102 0.22 -1.20 -19.05
CA ALA A 102 -1.18 -0.80 -19.22
C ALA A 102 -1.36 0.68 -19.59
N ASP A 103 -0.33 1.51 -19.39
CA ASP A 103 -0.33 2.95 -19.66
C ASP A 103 -1.62 3.65 -19.18
N PRO A 104 -1.96 3.57 -17.88
CA PRO A 104 -3.18 4.15 -17.37
C PRO A 104 -3.09 5.68 -17.30
N GLU A 105 -4.21 6.36 -17.51
CA GLU A 105 -4.33 7.82 -17.34
C GLU A 105 -4.24 8.23 -15.86
N ILE A 106 -4.74 7.36 -14.96
CA ILE A 106 -4.78 7.63 -13.51
C ILE A 106 -4.70 6.35 -12.70
N PHE A 107 -3.99 6.42 -11.57
CA PHE A 107 -4.09 5.45 -10.48
C PHE A 107 -4.96 5.99 -9.35
N VAL A 108 -5.97 5.22 -8.97
CA VAL A 108 -6.85 5.55 -7.84
C VAL A 108 -6.56 4.61 -6.69
N ILE A 109 -6.12 5.17 -5.55
CA ILE A 109 -5.75 4.41 -4.35
C ILE A 109 -6.93 4.41 -3.39
N GLY A 110 -7.42 3.22 -3.06
CA GLY A 110 -8.50 3.00 -2.11
C GLY A 110 -8.11 2.03 -0.99
N GLY A 111 -9.10 1.67 -0.17
CA GLY A 111 -8.92 0.74 0.94
C GLY A 111 -8.37 1.40 2.22
N GLY A 112 -8.04 0.59 3.23
CA GLY A 112 -7.71 1.08 4.57
C GLY A 112 -6.51 2.02 4.64
N VAL A 113 -5.49 1.82 3.79
CA VAL A 113 -4.29 2.68 3.76
C VAL A 113 -4.56 4.06 3.16
N SER A 114 -5.60 4.23 2.32
CA SER A 114 -5.92 5.52 1.71
C SER A 114 -6.30 6.59 2.74
N CYS A 115 -6.74 6.19 3.94
CA CYS A 115 -7.03 7.10 5.05
C CYS A 115 -5.80 7.84 5.57
N ALA A 116 -4.58 7.40 5.23
CA ALA A 116 -3.35 8.11 5.57
C ALA A 116 -3.25 9.49 4.91
N GLY A 117 -3.93 9.70 3.77
CA GLY A 117 -4.01 10.99 3.09
C GLY A 117 -2.75 11.36 2.32
N ALA A 118 -2.34 12.64 2.42
CA ALA A 118 -1.26 13.22 1.62
C ALA A 118 0.09 12.49 1.79
N ILE A 119 0.45 12.09 3.00
CA ILE A 119 1.72 11.39 3.28
C ILE A 119 1.88 10.14 2.41
N LEU A 120 0.78 9.41 2.19
CA LEU A 120 0.79 8.23 1.32
C LEU A 120 0.95 8.61 -0.15
N VAL A 121 0.17 9.57 -0.63
CA VAL A 121 0.18 9.98 -2.04
C VAL A 121 1.52 10.57 -2.43
N ASP A 122 2.06 11.46 -1.59
CA ASP A 122 3.31 12.15 -1.86
C ASP A 122 4.49 11.16 -1.87
N GLY A 123 4.54 10.25 -0.88
CA GLY A 123 5.56 9.20 -0.84
C GLY A 123 5.46 8.25 -2.03
N ILE A 124 4.25 7.86 -2.45
CA ILE A 124 4.08 7.00 -3.64
C ILE A 124 4.53 7.74 -4.89
N LYS A 125 4.16 9.02 -5.07
CA LYS A 125 4.57 9.83 -6.24
C LYS A 125 6.08 9.91 -6.36
N GLU A 126 6.79 10.13 -5.27
CA GLU A 126 8.26 10.18 -5.25
C GLU A 126 8.87 8.87 -5.77
N HIS A 127 8.46 7.74 -5.19
CA HIS A 127 8.97 6.43 -5.60
C HIS A 127 8.51 6.00 -7.00
N TYR A 128 7.30 6.38 -7.41
CA TYR A 128 6.78 6.13 -8.74
C TYR A 128 7.59 6.89 -9.80
N ALA A 129 7.76 8.20 -9.62
CA ALA A 129 8.49 9.04 -10.57
C ALA A 129 9.94 8.58 -10.77
N ALA A 130 10.57 8.06 -9.69
CA ALA A 130 11.94 7.53 -9.77
C ALA A 130 12.07 6.22 -10.57
N LYS A 131 10.97 5.50 -10.82
CA LYS A 131 10.97 4.15 -11.39
C LYS A 131 10.14 4.02 -12.66
N ALA A 132 9.18 4.92 -12.87
CA ALA A 132 8.30 4.88 -14.01
C ALA A 132 9.07 5.10 -15.31
N PHE A 133 8.64 4.38 -16.36
CA PHE A 133 9.10 4.68 -17.70
C PHE A 133 8.77 6.14 -18.06
N HIS A 134 9.69 6.84 -18.69
CA HIS A 134 9.60 8.31 -18.89
C HIS A 134 8.28 8.77 -19.52
N ALA A 135 7.67 7.97 -20.40
CA ALA A 135 6.38 8.32 -21.02
C ALA A 135 5.19 8.22 -20.05
N CYS A 136 5.32 7.41 -18.99
CA CYS A 136 4.28 7.20 -17.97
C CYS A 136 4.57 7.96 -16.66
N ALA A 137 5.67 8.72 -16.59
CA ALA A 137 6.14 9.34 -15.33
C ALA A 137 5.17 10.38 -14.76
N GLU A 138 4.30 10.95 -15.58
CA GLU A 138 3.32 11.98 -15.23
C GLU A 138 1.92 11.40 -14.98
N THR A 139 1.76 10.06 -14.95
CA THR A 139 0.46 9.44 -14.66
C THR A 139 -0.10 9.95 -13.32
N GLU A 140 -1.34 10.40 -13.33
CA GLU A 140 -1.98 10.95 -12.14
C GLU A 140 -2.14 9.86 -11.06
N ILE A 141 -1.86 10.23 -9.80
CA ILE A 141 -2.07 9.38 -8.63
C ILE A 141 -2.98 10.11 -7.66
N SER A 142 -4.14 9.53 -7.36
CA SER A 142 -5.20 10.16 -6.56
C SER A 142 -5.79 9.18 -5.55
N LEU A 143 -6.41 9.72 -4.50
CA LEU A 143 -7.14 8.91 -3.53
C LEU A 143 -8.59 8.70 -3.99
N ALA A 144 -9.14 7.51 -3.69
CA ALA A 144 -10.54 7.22 -3.90
C ALA A 144 -11.43 8.12 -3.01
N THR A 145 -12.42 8.76 -3.61
CA THR A 145 -13.34 9.67 -2.91
C THR A 145 -14.48 8.96 -2.21
N LEU A 146 -14.82 7.74 -2.66
CA LEU A 146 -15.96 6.97 -2.13
C LEU A 146 -15.62 6.08 -0.95
N GLY A 147 -14.34 6.00 -0.56
CA GLY A 147 -13.89 5.17 0.57
C GLY A 147 -14.36 3.70 0.45
N ASN A 148 -14.85 3.16 1.57
CA ASN A 148 -15.36 1.78 1.61
C ASN A 148 -16.70 1.58 0.89
N ASP A 149 -17.41 2.65 0.56
CA ASP A 149 -18.71 2.60 -0.11
C ASP A 149 -18.60 2.46 -1.64
N ALA A 150 -17.38 2.55 -2.18
CA ALA A 150 -17.09 2.45 -3.62
C ALA A 150 -17.70 1.19 -4.26
N GLY A 151 -17.65 0.04 -3.55
CA GLY A 151 -18.25 -1.20 -4.02
C GLY A 151 -19.77 -1.13 -4.16
N MET A 152 -20.46 -0.51 -3.21
CA MET A 152 -21.92 -0.32 -3.26
C MET A 152 -22.31 0.60 -4.42
N TYR A 153 -21.64 1.73 -4.58
CA TYR A 153 -21.86 2.64 -5.70
C TYR A 153 -21.61 1.96 -7.06
N GLY A 154 -20.54 1.15 -7.15
CA GLY A 154 -20.23 0.38 -8.35
C GLY A 154 -21.33 -0.62 -8.71
N CYS A 155 -21.85 -1.37 -7.72
CA CYS A 155 -22.96 -2.30 -7.93
C CYS A 155 -24.23 -1.58 -8.43
N VAL A 156 -24.57 -0.44 -7.82
CA VAL A 156 -25.74 0.36 -8.26
C VAL A 156 -25.53 0.87 -9.69
N ARG A 157 -24.34 1.34 -10.04
CA ARG A 157 -24.03 1.85 -11.38
C ARG A 157 -24.15 0.80 -12.48
N LEU A 158 -23.97 -0.48 -12.16
CA LEU A 158 -24.14 -1.59 -13.13
C LEU A 158 -25.59 -1.85 -13.51
N LEU A 159 -26.56 -1.26 -12.78
CA LEU A 159 -28.00 -1.41 -13.05
C LEU A 159 -28.53 -0.33 -13.99
N PHE A 160 -27.73 0.67 -14.31
CA PHE A 160 -28.05 1.81 -15.19
C PHE A 160 -26.94 1.97 -16.24
#